data_2f3dc869a821c212a0becaf7cdcc1d89
#
_entry.id   2f3dc869a821c212a0becaf7cdcc1d89
#
_cell.length_a   1.000
_cell.length_b   1.000
_cell.length_c   1.000
_cell.angle_alpha   90.00
_cell.angle_beta   90.00
_cell.angle_gamma   90.00
#
_symmetry.space_group_name_H-M   'P 1'
#
loop_
_entity.id
_entity.type
_entity.pdbx_description
1 polymer ?
#
loop_
_entity_poly.entity_id
_entity_poly.type
_entity_poly.pdbx_seq_one_letter_code
_entity_poly.pdbx_strand_id
1 'polypeptide(L)'
;MTINNNLKCIVITFFILLTLSGCKQTTSELVRELSTPYPTSTPYPTSTPYPILSTPIPQESPTPELDALFIYNRAVHSLRMEEYDDAINGFSQVIKRMPNLSIGYKGRGGAYYYSERVDFATEDLEYAVSLDPNLGGSYLYLGMIYRDQGDLSKAEEYMTRALELIHPIRERWELEVAVKALTDLNEK
;
A
#
# COMPACT_ATOMS: atom_id res chain seq x y z
N MET A 1 -26.99 -16.58 -15.81
CA MET A 1 -26.96 -16.87 -14.37
C MET A 1 -26.95 -15.52 -13.66
N THR A 2 -27.96 -15.23 -12.88
CA THR A 2 -28.34 -13.89 -12.42
C THR A 2 -27.38 -13.37 -11.37
N ILE A 3 -26.63 -12.34 -11.73
CA ILE A 3 -25.74 -11.60 -10.81
C ILE A 3 -26.61 -10.89 -9.78
N ASN A 4 -26.29 -11.18 -8.53
CA ASN A 4 -27.00 -10.77 -7.32
C ASN A 4 -27.19 -9.23 -7.27
N ASN A 5 -28.40 -8.76 -7.51
CA ASN A 5 -28.80 -7.35 -7.49
C ASN A 5 -28.58 -6.66 -6.12
N ASN A 6 -28.21 -7.41 -5.09
CA ASN A 6 -28.00 -6.86 -3.76
C ASN A 6 -26.74 -5.99 -3.65
N LEU A 7 -25.69 -6.25 -4.44
CA LEU A 7 -24.46 -5.45 -4.37
C LEU A 7 -24.64 -4.08 -5.05
N LYS A 8 -25.43 -4.02 -6.12
CA LYS A 8 -25.77 -2.74 -6.77
C LYS A 8 -26.69 -1.87 -5.89
N CYS A 9 -27.58 -2.50 -5.15
CA CYS A 9 -28.45 -1.77 -4.21
C CYS A 9 -27.68 -1.17 -3.02
N ILE A 10 -26.65 -1.83 -2.50
CA ILE A 10 -25.88 -1.33 -1.35
C ILE A 10 -25.07 -0.09 -1.73
N VAL A 11 -24.47 -0.04 -2.91
CA VAL A 11 -23.70 1.13 -3.36
C VAL A 11 -24.61 2.30 -3.68
N ILE A 12 -25.79 2.06 -4.27
CA ILE A 12 -26.76 3.11 -4.61
C ILE A 12 -27.45 3.65 -3.35
N THR A 13 -27.76 2.81 -2.36
CA THR A 13 -28.37 3.28 -1.09
C THR A 13 -27.36 4.06 -0.25
N PHE A 14 -26.07 3.78 -0.29
CA PHE A 14 -25.06 4.58 0.41
C PHE A 14 -24.89 5.97 -0.21
N PHE A 15 -25.00 6.09 -1.53
CA PHE A 15 -24.93 7.38 -2.23
C PHE A 15 -26.19 8.25 -2.03
N ILE A 16 -27.38 7.63 -1.93
CA ILE A 16 -28.64 8.34 -1.73
C ILE A 16 -28.80 8.82 -0.27
N LEU A 17 -28.25 8.10 0.72
CA LEU A 17 -28.26 8.52 2.12
C LEU A 17 -27.37 9.74 2.40
N LEU A 18 -26.33 9.97 1.60
CA LEU A 18 -25.45 11.15 1.71
C LEU A 18 -26.10 12.43 1.13
N THR A 19 -27.12 12.30 0.29
CA THR A 19 -27.81 13.47 -0.32
C THR A 19 -29.06 13.93 0.42
N LEU A 20 -29.57 13.14 1.39
CA LEU A 20 -30.81 13.45 2.13
C LEU A 20 -30.61 13.97 3.55
N SER A 21 -29.38 13.92 4.09
CA SER A 21 -29.07 14.65 5.32
C SER A 21 -28.75 16.10 4.97
N GLY A 22 -29.80 16.88 4.84
CA GLY A 22 -29.71 18.32 4.62
C GLY A 22 -29.07 19.02 5.82
N CYS A 23 -27.75 19.05 5.86
CA CYS A 23 -27.02 20.01 6.66
C CYS A 23 -26.80 21.26 5.82
N LYS A 24 -27.76 22.18 5.85
CA LYS A 24 -27.54 23.57 5.44
C LYS A 24 -26.62 24.23 6.46
N GLN A 25 -25.34 23.88 6.44
CA GLN A 25 -24.33 24.77 7.00
C GLN A 25 -23.84 25.66 5.87
N THR A 26 -24.28 26.90 5.94
CA THR A 26 -23.86 27.92 4.96
C THR A 26 -22.37 28.14 5.14
N THR A 27 -21.66 28.22 4.00
CA THR A 27 -20.22 28.47 3.92
C THR A 27 -19.73 29.73 4.66
N SER A 28 -20.66 30.56 5.15
CA SER A 28 -20.40 31.76 5.96
C SER A 28 -20.03 31.48 7.42
N GLU A 29 -20.39 30.29 7.98
CA GLU A 29 -20.01 29.95 9.36
C GLU A 29 -18.62 29.33 9.44
N LEU A 30 -18.20 28.57 8.42
CA LEU A 30 -16.85 27.99 8.35
C LEU A 30 -15.74 29.05 8.18
N VAL A 31 -16.06 30.19 7.57
CA VAL A 31 -15.10 31.29 7.38
C VAL A 31 -14.92 32.11 8.67
N ARG A 32 -15.89 32.07 9.58
CA ARG A 32 -15.84 32.88 10.82
C ARG A 32 -14.98 32.21 11.91
N GLU A 33 -14.83 30.88 11.91
CA GLU A 33 -13.95 30.18 12.86
C GLU A 33 -12.46 30.25 12.49
N LEU A 34 -12.13 30.55 11.22
CA LEU A 34 -10.75 30.69 10.75
C LEU A 34 -10.17 32.10 10.94
N SER A 35 -10.94 33.05 11.47
CA SER A 35 -10.52 34.44 11.68
C SER A 35 -10.29 34.82 13.15
N THR A 36 -10.01 33.89 14.03
CA THR A 36 -9.43 34.25 15.33
C THR A 36 -8.00 34.72 15.11
N PRO A 37 -7.65 35.97 15.46
CA PRO A 37 -6.29 36.42 15.36
C PRO A 37 -5.41 35.55 16.26
N TYR A 38 -4.35 34.98 15.68
CA TYR A 38 -3.31 34.31 16.46
C TYR A 38 -2.90 35.21 17.62
N PRO A 39 -2.78 34.67 18.84
CA PRO A 39 -2.28 35.46 19.95
C PRO A 39 -0.91 36.03 19.57
N THR A 40 -0.83 37.35 19.55
CA THR A 40 0.39 38.09 19.29
C THR A 40 1.49 37.51 20.14
N SER A 41 2.55 37.11 19.44
CA SER A 41 3.78 36.52 19.98
C SER A 41 4.22 37.20 21.27
N THR A 42 4.17 36.47 22.37
CA THR A 42 5.05 36.75 23.49
C THR A 42 6.47 36.72 22.96
N PRO A 43 7.30 37.77 23.19
CA PRO A 43 8.69 37.71 22.76
C PRO A 43 9.34 36.48 23.41
N TYR A 44 9.94 35.63 22.58
CA TYR A 44 10.76 34.53 23.05
C TYR A 44 11.80 35.10 24.02
N PRO A 45 11.95 34.48 25.20
CA PRO A 45 13.04 34.91 26.10
C PRO A 45 14.36 34.80 25.33
N THR A 46 15.02 35.91 25.24
CA THR A 46 16.33 36.05 24.60
C THR A 46 17.26 34.98 25.10
N SER A 47 17.73 34.19 24.16
CA SER A 47 18.60 33.03 24.26
C SER A 47 19.64 33.16 25.37
N THR A 48 19.48 32.37 26.42
CA THR A 48 20.65 31.84 27.08
C THR A 48 21.37 30.93 26.09
N PRO A 49 22.68 31.13 25.83
CA PRO A 49 23.39 30.18 24.99
C PRO A 49 23.29 28.80 25.63
N TYR A 50 22.63 27.88 24.95
CA TYR A 50 22.66 26.47 25.34
C TYR A 50 24.14 26.07 25.41
N PRO A 51 24.64 25.52 26.51
CA PRO A 51 25.98 24.96 26.52
C PRO A 51 26.05 23.97 25.36
N ILE A 52 26.93 24.26 24.40
CA ILE A 52 27.21 23.32 23.33
C ILE A 52 27.82 22.10 24.01
N LEU A 53 27.00 21.07 24.26
CA LEU A 53 27.51 19.80 24.67
C LEU A 53 28.35 19.29 23.50
N SER A 54 29.64 19.50 23.58
CA SER A 54 30.63 19.02 22.61
C SER A 54 30.93 17.54 22.74
N THR A 55 29.99 16.78 23.30
CA THR A 55 30.01 15.32 23.17
C THR A 55 29.51 14.98 21.80
N PRO A 56 30.32 14.40 20.90
CA PRO A 56 29.81 13.88 19.66
C PRO A 56 28.68 12.94 19.98
N ILE A 57 27.50 13.21 19.48
CA ILE A 57 26.37 12.26 19.53
C ILE A 57 26.93 10.97 18.95
N PRO A 58 26.96 9.86 19.71
CA PRO A 58 27.36 8.58 19.14
C PRO A 58 26.52 8.37 17.89
N GLN A 59 27.14 8.30 16.72
CA GLN A 59 26.47 7.85 15.53
C GLN A 59 26.22 6.36 15.75
N GLU A 60 25.08 6.05 16.40
CA GLU A 60 24.61 4.69 16.42
C GLU A 60 24.43 4.25 14.97
N SER A 61 25.17 3.22 14.59
CA SER A 61 24.95 2.59 13.29
C SER A 61 23.47 2.23 13.18
N PRO A 62 22.79 2.56 12.07
CA PRO A 62 21.38 2.24 11.94
C PRO A 62 21.16 0.76 12.24
N THR A 63 20.09 0.45 12.96
CA THR A 63 19.74 -0.94 13.25
C THR A 63 19.47 -1.68 11.93
N PRO A 64 19.73 -3.00 11.86
CA PRO A 64 19.46 -3.78 10.65
C PRO A 64 18.03 -3.61 10.11
N GLU A 65 17.07 -3.36 11.00
CA GLU A 65 15.66 -3.13 10.64
C GLU A 65 15.47 -1.77 9.97
N LEU A 66 16.13 -0.72 10.48
CA LEU A 66 16.04 0.62 9.88
C LEU A 66 16.70 0.64 8.49
N ASP A 67 17.83 -0.06 8.35
CA ASP A 67 18.50 -0.26 7.05
C ASP A 67 17.60 -1.03 6.09
N ALA A 68 16.95 -2.10 6.56
CA ALA A 68 16.05 -2.91 5.74
C ALA A 68 14.85 -2.08 5.26
N LEU A 69 14.28 -1.25 6.11
CA LEU A 69 13.17 -0.37 5.75
C LEU A 69 13.57 0.67 4.69
N PHE A 70 14.75 1.27 4.83
CA PHE A 70 15.27 2.22 3.84
C PHE A 70 15.47 1.54 2.48
N ILE A 71 16.07 0.35 2.46
CA ILE A 71 16.27 -0.44 1.24
C ILE A 71 14.93 -0.85 0.63
N TYR A 72 13.96 -1.26 1.46
CA TYR A 72 12.63 -1.61 1.02
C TYR A 72 11.95 -0.44 0.29
N ASN A 73 11.94 0.75 0.90
CA ASN A 73 11.32 1.93 0.29
C ASN A 73 11.98 2.31 -1.04
N ARG A 74 13.30 2.18 -1.13
CA ARG A 74 14.02 2.41 -2.39
C ARG A 74 13.64 1.37 -3.45
N ALA A 75 13.56 0.09 -3.07
CA ALA A 75 13.15 -0.97 -3.99
C ALA A 75 11.71 -0.80 -4.48
N VAL A 76 10.79 -0.35 -3.61
CA VAL A 76 9.42 0.04 -4.01
C VAL A 76 9.44 1.21 -5.01
N HIS A 77 10.33 2.17 -4.81
CA HIS A 77 10.48 3.28 -5.74
C HIS A 77 10.96 2.78 -7.12
N SER A 78 12.02 1.95 -7.18
CA SER A 78 12.50 1.35 -8.43
C SER A 78 11.42 0.52 -9.12
N LEU A 79 10.62 -0.26 -8.37
CA LEU A 79 9.48 -1.00 -8.93
C LEU A 79 8.47 -0.08 -9.62
N ARG A 80 8.15 1.07 -9.01
CA ARG A 80 7.23 2.06 -9.58
C ARG A 80 7.79 2.81 -10.77
N MET A 81 9.13 2.89 -10.89
CA MET A 81 9.83 3.46 -12.03
C MET A 81 10.11 2.42 -13.12
N GLU A 82 9.57 1.20 -12.97
CA GLU A 82 9.75 0.07 -13.89
C GLU A 82 11.21 -0.41 -14.00
N GLU A 83 12.05 -0.04 -13.02
CA GLU A 83 13.42 -0.48 -12.86
C GLU A 83 13.44 -1.85 -12.16
N TYR A 84 12.93 -2.88 -12.83
CA TYR A 84 12.62 -4.15 -12.18
C TYR A 84 13.83 -4.88 -11.62
N ASP A 85 14.96 -4.86 -12.30
CA ASP A 85 16.20 -5.51 -11.82
C ASP A 85 16.74 -4.82 -10.56
N ASP A 86 16.66 -3.50 -10.48
CA ASP A 86 17.04 -2.75 -9.29
C ASP A 86 16.08 -3.01 -8.12
N ALA A 87 14.77 -3.12 -8.41
CA ALA A 87 13.79 -3.51 -7.43
C ALA A 87 14.05 -4.93 -6.88
N ILE A 88 14.29 -5.92 -7.76
CA ILE A 88 14.64 -7.30 -7.39
C ILE A 88 15.89 -7.34 -6.50
N ASN A 89 16.93 -6.60 -6.87
CA ASN A 89 18.14 -6.49 -6.07
C ASN A 89 17.86 -5.87 -4.69
N GLY A 90 17.11 -4.78 -4.65
CA GLY A 90 16.74 -4.11 -3.41
C GLY A 90 15.93 -5.02 -2.48
N PHE A 91 14.87 -5.68 -2.97
CA PHE A 91 14.09 -6.63 -2.15
C PHE A 91 14.92 -7.85 -1.72
N SER A 92 15.84 -8.34 -2.55
CA SER A 92 16.75 -9.42 -2.18
C SER A 92 17.67 -9.02 -1.02
N GLN A 93 18.10 -7.76 -0.96
CA GLN A 93 18.85 -7.23 0.16
C GLN A 93 17.99 -7.13 1.44
N VAL A 94 16.70 -6.77 1.32
CA VAL A 94 15.75 -6.78 2.43
C VAL A 94 15.60 -8.20 2.97
N ILE A 95 15.34 -9.17 2.11
CA ILE A 95 15.18 -10.60 2.48
C ILE A 95 16.44 -11.13 3.16
N LYS A 96 17.62 -10.78 2.66
CA LYS A 96 18.90 -11.18 3.29
C LYS A 96 19.03 -10.67 4.72
N ARG A 97 18.54 -9.48 5.03
CA ARG A 97 18.59 -8.89 6.38
C ARG A 97 17.47 -9.38 7.28
N MET A 98 16.29 -9.60 6.70
CA MET A 98 15.07 -9.96 7.40
C MET A 98 14.37 -11.13 6.66
N PRO A 99 14.87 -12.38 6.79
CA PRO A 99 14.38 -13.50 5.99
C PRO A 99 12.93 -13.90 6.26
N ASN A 100 12.35 -13.48 7.39
CA ASN A 100 10.96 -13.77 7.74
C ASN A 100 10.01 -12.60 7.43
N LEU A 101 10.47 -11.58 6.71
CA LEU A 101 9.66 -10.41 6.38
C LEU A 101 8.88 -10.66 5.08
N SER A 102 7.60 -11.00 5.20
CA SER A 102 6.71 -11.35 4.08
C SER A 102 6.65 -10.29 2.97
N ILE A 103 6.66 -9.01 3.34
CA ILE A 103 6.62 -7.90 2.37
C ILE A 103 7.85 -7.83 1.46
N GLY A 104 9.00 -8.35 1.90
CA GLY A 104 10.20 -8.47 1.08
C GLY A 104 9.99 -9.40 -0.11
N TYR A 105 9.45 -10.58 0.17
CA TYR A 105 9.10 -11.58 -0.84
C TYR A 105 7.94 -11.10 -1.74
N LYS A 106 6.88 -10.51 -1.16
CA LYS A 106 5.81 -9.88 -1.95
C LYS A 106 6.38 -8.84 -2.93
N GLY A 107 7.25 -7.97 -2.47
CA GLY A 107 7.87 -6.94 -3.33
C GLY A 107 8.72 -7.54 -4.45
N ARG A 108 9.56 -8.55 -4.13
CA ARG A 108 10.38 -9.22 -5.14
C ARG A 108 9.54 -10.03 -6.12
N GLY A 109 8.54 -10.74 -5.64
CA GLY A 109 7.58 -11.46 -6.47
C GLY A 109 6.83 -10.54 -7.43
N GLY A 110 6.38 -9.36 -6.96
CA GLY A 110 5.79 -8.33 -7.82
C GLY A 110 6.77 -7.82 -8.89
N ALA A 111 8.04 -7.60 -8.53
CA ALA A 111 9.07 -7.18 -9.49
C ALA A 111 9.39 -8.29 -10.52
N TYR A 112 9.40 -9.56 -10.09
CA TYR A 112 9.53 -10.70 -11.00
C TYR A 112 8.33 -10.81 -11.95
N TYR A 113 7.10 -10.60 -11.45
CA TYR A 113 5.91 -10.61 -12.29
C TYR A 113 5.99 -9.57 -13.42
N TYR A 114 6.29 -8.31 -13.08
CA TYR A 114 6.40 -7.26 -14.09
C TYR A 114 7.61 -7.41 -15.04
N SER A 115 8.64 -8.15 -14.62
CA SER A 115 9.77 -8.51 -15.50
C SER A 115 9.56 -9.83 -16.24
N GLU A 116 8.32 -10.37 -16.25
CA GLU A 116 7.91 -11.61 -16.95
C GLU A 116 8.62 -12.88 -16.44
N ARG A 117 9.19 -12.85 -15.25
CA ARG A 117 9.84 -13.99 -14.59
C ARG A 117 8.84 -14.74 -13.70
N VAL A 118 7.80 -15.30 -14.33
CA VAL A 118 6.60 -15.79 -13.66
C VAL A 118 6.87 -16.90 -12.65
N ASP A 119 7.80 -17.83 -12.93
CA ASP A 119 8.13 -18.93 -12.01
C ASP A 119 8.69 -18.40 -10.68
N PHE A 120 9.65 -17.46 -10.75
CA PHE A 120 10.22 -16.82 -9.56
C PHE A 120 9.18 -15.95 -8.82
N ALA A 121 8.29 -15.29 -9.58
CA ALA A 121 7.21 -14.51 -8.97
C ALA A 121 6.29 -15.40 -8.15
N THR A 122 5.87 -16.54 -8.71
CA THR A 122 4.98 -17.49 -8.04
C THR A 122 5.62 -18.03 -6.76
N GLU A 123 6.88 -18.49 -6.82
CA GLU A 123 7.62 -19.00 -5.67
C GLU A 123 7.69 -17.97 -4.52
N ASP A 124 8.08 -16.75 -4.82
CA ASP A 124 8.20 -15.68 -3.82
C ASP A 124 6.84 -15.30 -3.22
N LEU A 125 5.79 -15.22 -4.06
CA LEU A 125 4.45 -14.83 -3.61
C LEU A 125 3.80 -15.91 -2.75
N GLU A 126 3.94 -17.19 -3.10
CA GLU A 126 3.48 -18.31 -2.29
C GLU A 126 4.22 -18.36 -0.94
N TYR A 127 5.52 -18.10 -0.96
CA TYR A 127 6.29 -18.01 0.28
C TYR A 127 5.85 -16.81 1.13
N ALA A 128 5.59 -15.66 0.52
CA ALA A 128 5.06 -14.49 1.23
C ALA A 128 3.71 -14.79 1.90
N VAL A 129 2.80 -15.51 1.22
CA VAL A 129 1.52 -15.95 1.80
C VAL A 129 1.74 -16.95 2.94
N SER A 130 2.73 -17.83 2.84
CA SER A 130 3.06 -18.77 3.93
C SER A 130 3.55 -18.07 5.19
N LEU A 131 4.27 -16.94 5.04
CA LEU A 131 4.73 -16.12 6.16
C LEU A 131 3.63 -15.22 6.73
N ASP A 132 2.78 -14.67 5.88
CA ASP A 132 1.65 -13.83 6.26
C ASP A 132 0.42 -14.08 5.37
N PRO A 133 -0.52 -14.92 5.85
CA PRO A 133 -1.75 -15.23 5.10
C PRO A 133 -2.71 -14.04 4.90
N ASN A 134 -2.44 -12.90 5.54
CA ASN A 134 -3.26 -11.69 5.39
C ASN A 134 -2.64 -10.66 4.45
N LEU A 135 -1.56 -10.98 3.78
CA LEU A 135 -0.88 -10.07 2.87
C LEU A 135 -1.60 -10.00 1.52
N GLY A 136 -2.64 -9.16 1.43
CA GLY A 136 -3.54 -9.05 0.27
C GLY A 136 -2.83 -8.82 -1.07
N GLY A 137 -1.75 -8.03 -1.09
CA GLY A 137 -0.99 -7.79 -2.31
C GLY A 137 -0.34 -9.04 -2.91
N SER A 138 0.00 -10.08 -2.10
CA SER A 138 0.51 -11.34 -2.63
C SER A 138 -0.58 -12.10 -3.39
N TYR A 139 -1.80 -12.13 -2.86
CA TYR A 139 -2.94 -12.73 -3.55
C TYR A 139 -3.28 -11.99 -4.84
N LEU A 140 -3.16 -10.66 -4.85
CA LEU A 140 -3.36 -9.87 -6.06
C LEU A 140 -2.41 -10.31 -7.18
N TYR A 141 -1.11 -10.38 -6.92
CA TYR A 141 -0.13 -10.79 -7.93
C TYR A 141 -0.34 -12.25 -8.37
N LEU A 142 -0.64 -13.17 -7.44
CA LEU A 142 -0.98 -14.56 -7.80
C LEU A 142 -2.21 -14.61 -8.70
N GLY A 143 -3.26 -13.84 -8.39
CA GLY A 143 -4.43 -13.72 -9.23
C GLY A 143 -4.12 -13.20 -10.63
N MET A 144 -3.23 -12.21 -10.75
CA MET A 144 -2.77 -11.69 -12.04
C MET A 144 -1.99 -12.75 -12.83
N ILE A 145 -1.14 -13.52 -12.17
CA ILE A 145 -0.41 -14.65 -12.79
C ILE A 145 -1.38 -15.69 -13.34
N TYR A 146 -2.37 -16.14 -12.55
CA TYR A 146 -3.37 -17.12 -13.00
C TYR A 146 -4.23 -16.60 -14.14
N ARG A 147 -4.58 -15.31 -14.14
CA ARG A 147 -5.27 -14.65 -15.25
C ARG A 147 -4.46 -14.73 -16.54
N ASP A 148 -3.18 -14.42 -16.46
CA ASP A 148 -2.28 -14.40 -17.63
C ASP A 148 -1.98 -15.82 -18.15
N GLN A 149 -2.08 -16.82 -17.29
CA GLN A 149 -2.04 -18.25 -17.64
C GLN A 149 -3.38 -18.78 -18.19
N GLY A 150 -4.46 -17.98 -18.14
CA GLY A 150 -5.80 -18.38 -18.60
C GLY A 150 -6.64 -19.19 -17.61
N ASP A 151 -6.15 -19.41 -16.38
CA ASP A 151 -6.93 -20.02 -15.29
C ASP A 151 -7.80 -18.94 -14.62
N LEU A 152 -8.89 -18.58 -15.32
CA LEU A 152 -9.77 -17.49 -14.88
C LEU A 152 -10.47 -17.79 -13.56
N SER A 153 -10.71 -19.06 -13.26
CA SER A 153 -11.37 -19.48 -12.01
C SER A 153 -10.48 -19.20 -10.80
N LYS A 154 -9.20 -19.58 -10.89
CA LYS A 154 -8.25 -19.28 -9.82
C LYS A 154 -7.95 -17.78 -9.75
N ALA A 155 -7.85 -17.11 -10.90
CA ALA A 155 -7.66 -15.67 -10.93
C ALA A 155 -8.76 -14.93 -10.15
N GLU A 156 -10.03 -15.28 -10.37
CA GLU A 156 -11.17 -14.71 -9.65
C GLU A 156 -11.10 -15.00 -8.14
N GLU A 157 -10.78 -16.24 -7.75
CA GLU A 157 -10.63 -16.64 -6.35
C GLU A 157 -9.55 -15.80 -5.65
N TYR A 158 -8.35 -15.75 -6.23
CA TYR A 158 -7.22 -15.03 -5.64
C TYR A 158 -7.42 -13.51 -5.61
N MET A 159 -8.01 -12.91 -6.66
CA MET A 159 -8.31 -11.48 -6.69
C MET A 159 -9.41 -11.11 -5.70
N THR A 160 -10.42 -11.95 -5.52
CA THR A 160 -11.46 -11.75 -4.50
C THR A 160 -10.83 -11.79 -3.11
N ARG A 161 -9.95 -12.75 -2.86
CA ARG A 161 -9.22 -12.83 -1.59
C ARG A 161 -8.34 -11.61 -1.35
N ALA A 162 -7.69 -11.11 -2.38
CA ALA A 162 -6.91 -9.87 -2.29
C ALA A 162 -7.78 -8.68 -1.85
N LEU A 163 -8.95 -8.50 -2.47
CA LEU A 163 -9.88 -7.40 -2.13
C LEU A 163 -10.38 -7.46 -0.68
N GLU A 164 -10.54 -8.66 -0.11
CA GLU A 164 -10.92 -8.83 1.29
C GLU A 164 -9.81 -8.38 2.27
N LEU A 165 -8.55 -8.55 1.87
CA LEU A 165 -7.38 -8.36 2.73
C LEU A 165 -6.70 -6.99 2.55
N ILE A 166 -6.80 -6.39 1.36
CA ILE A 166 -6.15 -5.11 1.05
C ILE A 166 -6.78 -3.98 1.88
N HIS A 167 -5.96 -3.27 2.63
CA HIS A 167 -6.43 -2.14 3.43
C HIS A 167 -6.68 -0.90 2.55
N PRO A 168 -7.92 -0.37 2.50
CA PRO A 168 -8.31 0.64 1.50
C PRO A 168 -7.57 1.98 1.59
N ILE A 169 -6.98 2.31 2.74
CA ILE A 169 -6.27 3.57 2.95
C ILE A 169 -4.75 3.39 2.75
N ARG A 170 -4.18 2.30 3.30
CA ARG A 170 -2.72 2.07 3.26
C ARG A 170 -2.25 1.56 1.91
N GLU A 171 -3.07 0.74 1.26
CA GLU A 171 -2.75 -0.02 0.05
C GLU A 171 -3.66 0.39 -1.11
N ARG A 172 -4.01 1.68 -1.15
CA ARG A 172 -4.93 2.23 -2.14
C ARG A 172 -4.56 1.88 -3.58
N TRP A 173 -3.29 1.90 -3.87
CA TRP A 173 -2.75 1.53 -5.16
C TRP A 173 -3.04 0.06 -5.51
N GLU A 174 -2.75 -0.86 -4.58
CA GLU A 174 -3.03 -2.29 -4.77
C GLU A 174 -4.53 -2.54 -4.91
N LEU A 175 -5.35 -1.81 -4.15
CA LEU A 175 -6.80 -1.89 -4.26
C LEU A 175 -7.29 -1.46 -5.65
N GLU A 176 -6.80 -0.35 -6.19
CA GLU A 176 -7.17 0.13 -7.52
C GLU A 176 -6.79 -0.90 -8.60
N VAL A 177 -5.62 -1.51 -8.48
CA VAL A 177 -5.17 -2.57 -9.40
C VAL A 177 -6.03 -3.82 -9.26
N ALA A 178 -6.37 -4.25 -8.05
CA ALA A 178 -7.21 -5.42 -7.80
C ALA A 178 -8.63 -5.25 -8.36
N VAL A 179 -9.25 -4.10 -8.12
CA VAL A 179 -10.58 -3.79 -8.66
C VAL A 179 -10.56 -3.80 -10.19
N LYS A 180 -9.57 -3.16 -10.80
CA LYS A 180 -9.43 -3.15 -12.25
C LYS A 180 -9.23 -4.56 -12.81
N ALA A 181 -8.32 -5.34 -12.25
CA ALA A 181 -8.02 -6.69 -12.69
C ALA A 181 -9.25 -7.61 -12.62
N LEU A 182 -10.06 -7.50 -11.57
CA LEU A 182 -11.31 -8.26 -11.43
C LEU A 182 -12.39 -7.79 -12.41
N THR A 183 -12.45 -6.47 -12.69
CA THR A 183 -13.39 -5.94 -13.69
C THR A 183 -13.06 -6.45 -15.09
N ASP A 184 -11.78 -6.42 -15.46
CA ASP A 184 -11.29 -6.91 -16.76
C ASP A 184 -11.54 -8.42 -16.95
N LEU A 185 -11.59 -9.21 -15.87
CA LEU A 185 -11.95 -10.63 -15.89
C LEU A 185 -13.43 -10.85 -16.21
N ASN A 186 -14.32 -10.02 -15.66
CA ASN A 186 -15.76 -10.16 -15.82
C ASN A 186 -16.30 -9.66 -17.17
N GLU A 187 -15.49 -8.95 -17.94
CA GLU A 187 -15.85 -8.42 -19.27
C GLU A 187 -15.48 -9.35 -20.42
N LYS A 188 -14.78 -10.47 -20.15
CA LYS A 188 -14.38 -11.49 -21.13
C LYS A 188 -15.30 -12.69 -21.08
#